data_36f713e7355f2a392f56ed36bbc3fc90
#
_entry.id   36f713e7355f2a392f56ed36bbc3fc90
#
_cell.length_a   1.000
_cell.length_b   1.000
_cell.length_c   1.000
_cell.angle_alpha   90.00
_cell.angle_beta   90.00
_cell.angle_gamma   90.00
#
_symmetry.space_group_name_H-M   'P 1'
#
loop_
_entity.id
_entity.type
_entity.pdbx_description
1 polymer ?
#
loop_
_entity_poly.entity_id
_entity_poly.type
_entity_poly.pdbx_seq_one_letter_code
_entity_poly.pdbx_strand_id
1 'polypeptide(L)'
;MESFALVAFYLGILLVPGFIFSSLRRFSGWHSKTSAEGKPAAKPAKFPGPKQYPIVGRVHDLPKVAMWLKLKEWADEFGPVYETSMMGQKFVVISDEELAQDLLVKNGNNFAGRPQIRALIDHKLGPAYAALMDRHDTWKYQRKWVHAAMASAYQQHFYGHIESEVKRWLVTLLLDPEKFHGNTRELTGRIVSRLAWDDASQGKAYGDSAIETLTQMSVSGPVVNTATPIWHVADLVRYNPWRAFEVERERNQRAWWLRTFRAAKARYRGGELPSDTWACRYFDQLRAGGNETLEQSAKDEDFAACMLGFQCLVGVVTISGPMQFFLMCMALHPEWLKRCQREIDAACGHRMPTRDDFAELPTVRACLKETLRWRSGVPLGVPHQCEKDSEFQGVKIEKGTIILACEWNINRVPEKYPDPEHYRPDRYLDPGFPTYQEPLGRYPNFRDGVGMHTFGWGRRTCLGQNLVDDEMLVAAAAVCWAFDMGLKKCPATGEDVTFDTQATNSNVILEPLPFPMQFKVRSSARAQAVLDGYNSVRSGLRV
;
A
#
# COMPACT_ATOMS: atom_id res chain seq x y z
N MET A 1 28.07 -11.12 8.19
CA MET A 1 29.34 -11.15 7.42
C MET A 1 29.10 -11.32 5.92
N GLU A 2 28.15 -12.16 5.50
CA GLU A 2 27.84 -12.38 4.06
C GLU A 2 27.37 -11.12 3.32
N SER A 3 26.57 -10.27 3.96
CA SER A 3 26.07 -9.04 3.33
C SER A 3 27.17 -8.03 3.01
N PHE A 4 28.24 -7.98 3.81
CA PHE A 4 29.37 -7.06 3.59
C PHE A 4 30.27 -7.52 2.44
N ALA A 5 30.48 -8.82 2.33
CA ALA A 5 31.24 -9.42 1.23
C ALA A 5 30.51 -9.24 -0.12
N LEU A 6 29.19 -9.34 -0.11
CA LEU A 6 28.33 -9.14 -1.29
C LEU A 6 28.39 -7.67 -1.77
N VAL A 7 28.26 -6.72 -0.85
CA VAL A 7 28.37 -5.28 -1.17
C VAL A 7 29.77 -4.93 -1.67
N ALA A 8 30.82 -5.46 -1.05
CA ALA A 8 32.19 -5.26 -1.49
C ALA A 8 32.48 -5.87 -2.87
N PHE A 9 31.90 -7.05 -3.16
CA PHE A 9 31.99 -7.70 -4.46
C PHE A 9 31.32 -6.87 -5.56
N TYR A 10 30.09 -6.39 -5.34
CA TYR A 10 29.39 -5.54 -6.30
C TYR A 10 30.03 -4.15 -6.46
N LEU A 11 30.57 -3.56 -5.39
CA LEU A 11 31.36 -2.34 -5.47
C LEU A 11 32.65 -2.53 -6.27
N GLY A 12 33.35 -3.66 -6.11
CA GLY A 12 34.51 -4.01 -6.89
C GLY A 12 34.21 -4.11 -8.39
N ILE A 13 33.14 -4.79 -8.76
CA ILE A 13 32.69 -4.93 -10.15
C ILE A 13 32.25 -3.58 -10.76
N LEU A 14 31.69 -2.66 -10.00
CA LEU A 14 31.29 -1.33 -10.46
C LEU A 14 32.47 -0.35 -10.60
N LEU A 15 33.48 -0.47 -9.77
CA LEU A 15 34.67 0.41 -9.79
C LEU A 15 35.60 0.12 -10.98
N VAL A 16 35.73 -1.13 -11.40
CA VAL A 16 36.61 -1.55 -12.50
C VAL A 16 36.17 -0.95 -13.85
N PRO A 17 34.88 -1.05 -14.29
CA PRO A 17 34.44 -0.41 -15.55
C PRO A 17 34.48 1.11 -15.49
N GLY A 18 34.19 1.72 -14.33
CA GLY A 18 34.27 3.18 -14.13
C GLY A 18 35.72 3.68 -14.28
N PHE A 19 36.69 2.93 -13.74
CA PHE A 19 38.09 3.23 -13.87
C PHE A 19 38.61 3.03 -15.32
N ILE A 20 38.17 1.94 -15.98
CA ILE A 20 38.50 1.68 -17.39
C ILE A 20 37.86 2.76 -18.29
N PHE A 21 36.60 3.13 -18.06
CA PHE A 21 35.94 4.15 -18.86
C PHE A 21 36.48 5.56 -18.63
N SER A 22 36.90 5.90 -17.41
CA SER A 22 37.57 7.17 -17.12
C SER A 22 38.97 7.21 -17.72
N SER A 23 39.67 6.08 -17.74
CA SER A 23 40.98 5.94 -18.36
C SER A 23 40.89 6.01 -19.89
N LEU A 24 39.91 5.36 -20.50
CA LEU A 24 39.64 5.44 -21.93
C LEU A 24 39.20 6.85 -22.38
N ARG A 25 38.47 7.59 -21.58
CA ARG A 25 38.14 9.01 -21.84
C ARG A 25 39.36 9.93 -21.77
N ARG A 26 40.35 9.60 -20.95
CA ARG A 26 41.64 10.35 -20.91
C ARG A 26 42.51 10.07 -22.13
N PHE A 27 42.41 8.88 -22.75
CA PHE A 27 43.19 8.50 -23.93
C PHE A 27 42.51 8.83 -25.25
N SER A 28 41.20 8.91 -25.34
CA SER A 28 40.48 9.40 -26.52
C SER A 28 40.30 10.91 -26.38
N GLY A 29 41.27 11.66 -26.89
CA GLY A 29 41.16 13.10 -27.11
C GLY A 29 40.02 13.37 -28.09
N TRP A 30 38.80 13.46 -27.59
CA TRP A 30 37.67 13.90 -28.37
C TRP A 30 37.78 15.41 -28.52
N HIS A 31 38.41 15.83 -29.59
CA HIS A 31 38.26 17.18 -30.07
C HIS A 31 36.81 17.44 -30.45
N SER A 32 36.08 18.10 -29.58
CA SER A 32 34.87 18.76 -29.93
C SER A 32 35.19 19.78 -31.04
N LYS A 33 34.71 19.55 -32.25
CA LYS A 33 34.74 20.57 -33.29
C LYS A 33 33.88 21.75 -32.77
N THR A 34 34.54 22.82 -32.42
CA THR A 34 33.91 24.13 -32.21
C THR A 34 33.35 24.59 -33.54
N SER A 35 32.03 24.50 -33.70
CA SER A 35 31.31 25.27 -34.70
C SER A 35 31.17 26.70 -34.19
N ALA A 36 31.45 27.67 -35.05
CA ALA A 36 31.49 29.09 -34.78
C ALA A 36 30.18 29.67 -34.26
N GLU A 37 30.35 30.67 -33.40
CA GLU A 37 29.40 31.74 -33.08
C GLU A 37 27.92 31.37 -32.86
N GLY A 38 27.64 30.88 -31.67
CA GLY A 38 26.31 30.89 -31.06
C GLY A 38 26.46 31.13 -29.56
N LYS A 39 25.66 32.07 -29.00
CA LYS A 39 25.55 32.25 -27.55
C LYS A 39 25.45 30.88 -26.88
N PRO A 40 26.16 30.62 -25.74
CA PRO A 40 26.02 29.37 -25.07
C PRO A 40 24.53 29.11 -24.79
N ALA A 41 23.98 28.03 -25.32
CA ALA A 41 22.61 27.64 -25.04
C ALA A 41 22.44 27.60 -23.52
N ALA A 42 21.46 28.31 -22.99
CA ALA A 42 21.16 28.27 -21.56
C ALA A 42 21.09 26.81 -21.12
N LYS A 43 21.82 26.45 -20.07
CA LYS A 43 21.75 25.09 -19.52
C LYS A 43 20.26 24.79 -19.28
N PRO A 44 19.77 23.64 -19.72
CA PRO A 44 18.37 23.30 -19.49
C PRO A 44 18.05 23.43 -17.99
N ALA A 45 16.93 24.04 -17.69
CA ALA A 45 16.46 24.19 -16.32
C ALA A 45 16.41 22.81 -15.64
N LYS A 46 16.82 22.75 -14.39
CA LYS A 46 16.81 21.53 -13.56
C LYS A 46 16.09 21.81 -12.28
N PHE A 47 15.42 20.81 -11.73
CA PHE A 47 14.92 20.93 -10.37
C PHE A 47 16.08 21.08 -9.38
N PRO A 48 15.90 21.83 -8.28
CA PRO A 48 16.87 21.85 -7.19
C PRO A 48 17.09 20.43 -6.67
N GLY A 49 18.12 20.22 -5.86
CA GLY A 49 18.38 18.93 -5.24
C GLY A 49 19.82 18.77 -4.75
N PRO A 50 20.11 17.73 -4.01
CA PRO A 50 21.42 17.49 -3.45
C PRO A 50 22.46 17.25 -4.56
N LYS A 51 23.70 17.72 -4.32
CA LYS A 51 24.82 17.51 -5.26
C LYS A 51 25.04 16.02 -5.50
N GLN A 52 24.96 15.60 -6.76
CA GLN A 52 25.05 14.20 -7.12
C GLN A 52 26.50 13.71 -7.21
N TYR A 53 26.78 12.51 -6.71
CA TYR A 53 28.05 11.81 -6.98
C TYR A 53 27.94 10.97 -8.26
N PRO A 54 29.03 10.87 -9.05
CA PRO A 54 29.01 10.03 -10.24
C PRO A 54 28.64 8.57 -9.90
N ILE A 55 27.81 7.95 -10.73
CA ILE A 55 27.35 6.55 -10.65
C ILE A 55 26.44 6.29 -9.45
N VAL A 56 26.94 6.49 -8.22
CA VAL A 56 26.19 6.13 -6.99
C VAL A 56 25.05 7.11 -6.65
N GLY A 57 25.14 8.36 -7.18
CA GLY A 57 24.18 9.40 -6.81
C GLY A 57 24.20 9.67 -5.30
N ARG A 58 23.04 9.60 -4.65
CA ARG A 58 22.89 9.87 -3.20
C ARG A 58 22.43 8.65 -2.40
N VAL A 59 22.64 7.43 -2.93
CA VAL A 59 22.17 6.20 -2.27
C VAL A 59 22.77 6.00 -0.87
N HIS A 60 23.98 6.49 -0.64
CA HIS A 60 24.69 6.36 0.64
C HIS A 60 24.09 7.23 1.77
N ASP A 61 23.31 8.25 1.43
CA ASP A 61 22.63 9.09 2.42
C ASP A 61 21.34 8.46 2.93
N LEU A 62 20.82 7.46 2.20
CA LEU A 62 19.55 6.84 2.55
C LEU A 62 19.71 5.85 3.71
N PRO A 63 18.95 6.00 4.78
CA PRO A 63 18.92 5.01 5.83
C PRO A 63 18.33 3.69 5.31
N LYS A 64 18.72 2.57 5.91
CA LYS A 64 18.17 1.24 5.57
C LYS A 64 16.68 1.12 5.90
N VAL A 65 16.22 1.85 6.91
CA VAL A 65 14.85 1.89 7.38
C VAL A 65 14.38 3.33 7.34
N ALA A 66 13.10 3.55 7.07
CA ALA A 66 12.47 4.87 7.10
C ALA A 66 13.13 5.92 6.16
N MET A 67 13.48 5.50 4.93
CA MET A 67 14.12 6.39 3.95
C MET A 67 13.30 7.65 3.63
N TRP A 68 11.98 7.63 3.83
CA TRP A 68 11.11 8.80 3.65
C TRP A 68 11.47 9.96 4.57
N LEU A 69 12.08 9.70 5.73
CA LEU A 69 12.58 10.76 6.61
C LEU A 69 13.70 11.56 5.93
N LYS A 70 14.62 10.88 5.24
CA LYS A 70 15.67 11.57 4.48
C LYS A 70 15.11 12.32 3.28
N LEU A 71 14.11 11.77 2.61
CA LEU A 71 13.42 12.49 1.54
C LEU A 71 12.67 13.73 2.06
N LYS A 72 12.18 13.70 3.30
CA LYS A 72 11.58 14.86 3.96
C LYS A 72 12.64 15.95 4.25
N GLU A 73 13.80 15.60 4.82
CA GLU A 73 14.90 16.53 5.02
C GLU A 73 15.30 17.23 3.71
N TRP A 74 15.40 16.49 2.61
CA TRP A 74 15.70 17.09 1.30
C TRP A 74 14.56 17.96 0.78
N ALA A 75 13.30 17.62 1.04
CA ALA A 75 12.19 18.48 0.66
C ALA A 75 12.20 19.80 1.44
N ASP A 76 12.59 19.78 2.70
CA ASP A 76 12.72 20.97 3.54
C ASP A 76 13.89 21.87 3.09
N GLU A 77 14.97 21.26 2.57
CA GLU A 77 16.15 21.98 2.08
C GLU A 77 15.98 22.52 0.65
N PHE A 78 15.39 21.72 -0.26
CA PHE A 78 15.36 22.01 -1.71
C PHE A 78 13.99 22.42 -2.23
N GLY A 79 12.95 22.34 -1.42
CA GLY A 79 11.59 22.71 -1.76
C GLY A 79 10.70 21.51 -2.16
N PRO A 80 9.44 21.81 -2.53
CA PRO A 80 8.41 20.78 -2.69
C PRO A 80 8.60 19.87 -3.91
N VAL A 81 9.45 20.26 -4.87
CA VAL A 81 9.87 19.43 -6.00
C VAL A 81 11.38 19.49 -6.13
N TYR A 82 12.03 18.36 -6.06
CA TYR A 82 13.47 18.28 -6.25
C TYR A 82 13.88 17.02 -7.01
N GLU A 83 15.08 17.06 -7.63
CA GLU A 83 15.64 15.91 -8.32
C GLU A 83 16.79 15.29 -7.54
N THR A 84 16.91 13.98 -7.62
CA THR A 84 18.05 13.22 -7.12
C THR A 84 18.36 12.04 -8.03
N SER A 85 19.50 11.40 -7.84
CA SER A 85 19.82 10.15 -8.52
C SER A 85 20.36 9.12 -7.55
N MET A 86 20.09 7.87 -7.82
CA MET A 86 20.50 6.74 -7.00
C MET A 86 20.90 5.61 -7.91
N MET A 87 22.17 5.20 -7.87
CA MET A 87 22.74 4.13 -8.70
C MET A 87 22.43 4.30 -10.20
N GLY A 88 22.55 5.53 -10.72
CA GLY A 88 22.29 5.87 -12.12
C GLY A 88 20.83 6.07 -12.50
N GLN A 89 19.88 5.79 -11.61
CA GLN A 89 18.46 6.05 -11.82
C GLN A 89 18.11 7.46 -11.33
N LYS A 90 17.43 8.24 -12.19
CA LYS A 90 16.92 9.58 -11.84
C LYS A 90 15.58 9.49 -11.13
N PHE A 91 15.41 10.36 -10.13
CA PHE A 91 14.19 10.53 -9.36
C PHE A 91 13.79 12.00 -9.32
N VAL A 92 12.51 12.26 -9.47
CA VAL A 92 11.87 13.52 -9.10
C VAL A 92 10.93 13.22 -7.93
N VAL A 93 11.17 13.90 -6.81
CA VAL A 93 10.37 13.75 -5.60
C VAL A 93 9.46 14.95 -5.46
N ILE A 94 8.18 14.69 -5.22
CA ILE A 94 7.13 15.68 -5.04
C ILE A 94 6.60 15.56 -3.63
N SER A 95 6.60 16.66 -2.91
CA SER A 95 6.19 16.77 -1.51
C SER A 95 4.99 17.69 -1.31
N ASP A 96 4.33 18.06 -2.41
CA ASP A 96 3.16 18.93 -2.44
C ASP A 96 2.02 18.26 -3.22
N GLU A 97 0.79 18.42 -2.71
CA GLU A 97 -0.40 17.77 -3.27
C GLU A 97 -0.79 18.33 -4.62
N GLU A 98 -0.82 19.66 -4.76
CA GLU A 98 -1.27 20.32 -5.98
C GLU A 98 -0.31 20.00 -7.13
N LEU A 99 1.00 20.01 -6.85
CA LEU A 99 2.03 19.66 -7.82
C LEU A 99 1.96 18.18 -8.21
N ALA A 100 1.67 17.29 -7.26
CA ALA A 100 1.44 15.87 -7.55
C ALA A 100 0.18 15.67 -8.40
N GLN A 101 -0.88 16.42 -8.13
CA GLN A 101 -2.12 16.42 -8.90
C GLN A 101 -1.89 16.92 -10.32
N ASP A 102 -1.14 18.01 -10.48
CA ASP A 102 -0.81 18.57 -11.79
C ASP A 102 -0.01 17.58 -12.64
N LEU A 103 1.02 16.94 -12.06
CA LEU A 103 1.87 16.01 -12.80
C LEU A 103 1.21 14.65 -13.03
N LEU A 104 0.64 14.03 -11.99
CA LEU A 104 0.22 12.63 -12.03
C LEU A 104 -1.26 12.43 -12.40
N VAL A 105 -2.09 13.49 -12.31
CA VAL A 105 -3.51 13.43 -12.68
C VAL A 105 -3.72 14.18 -13.99
N LYS A 106 -3.49 15.50 -14.02
CA LYS A 106 -3.74 16.32 -15.22
C LYS A 106 -2.83 15.93 -16.39
N ASN A 107 -1.54 15.68 -16.13
CA ASN A 107 -0.54 15.22 -17.10
C ASN A 107 -0.31 13.70 -17.06
N GLY A 108 -1.15 12.96 -16.36
CA GLY A 108 -0.97 11.54 -16.02
C GLY A 108 -0.80 10.55 -17.18
N ASN A 109 -1.01 11.00 -18.42
CA ASN A 109 -0.80 10.15 -19.60
C ASN A 109 0.67 9.72 -19.78
N ASN A 110 1.62 10.59 -19.45
CA ASN A 110 3.05 10.31 -19.61
C ASN A 110 3.71 9.81 -18.32
N PHE A 111 3.00 9.89 -17.19
CA PHE A 111 3.55 9.57 -15.87
C PHE A 111 2.84 8.40 -15.19
N ALA A 112 2.17 7.54 -15.94
CA ALA A 112 1.49 6.36 -15.42
C ALA A 112 2.28 5.06 -15.61
N GLY A 113 3.52 5.09 -16.12
CA GLY A 113 4.45 3.95 -16.16
C GLY A 113 4.84 3.49 -14.76
N ARG A 114 5.43 2.30 -14.68
CA ARG A 114 5.97 1.74 -13.45
C ARG A 114 7.45 1.40 -13.63
N PRO A 115 8.32 1.69 -12.65
CA PRO A 115 9.72 1.28 -12.72
C PRO A 115 9.85 -0.24 -12.68
N GLN A 116 10.93 -0.75 -13.25
CA GLN A 116 11.28 -2.16 -13.12
C GLN A 116 11.67 -2.46 -11.67
N ILE A 117 11.01 -3.44 -11.06
CA ILE A 117 11.40 -4.00 -9.77
C ILE A 117 12.16 -5.29 -10.04
N ARG A 118 13.47 -5.24 -9.89
CA ARG A 118 14.34 -6.35 -10.32
C ARG A 118 14.25 -7.59 -9.43
N ALA A 119 13.79 -7.43 -8.19
CA ALA A 119 13.55 -8.53 -7.28
C ALA A 119 12.32 -9.39 -7.64
N LEU A 120 11.44 -8.90 -8.53
CA LEU A 120 10.25 -9.62 -8.98
C LEU A 120 10.41 -10.14 -10.42
N ILE A 121 9.82 -11.31 -10.69
CA ILE A 121 9.80 -11.89 -12.03
C ILE A 121 8.61 -11.35 -12.80
N ASP A 122 8.87 -10.91 -14.03
CA ASP A 122 7.87 -10.54 -15.05
C ASP A 122 6.69 -9.68 -14.57
N HIS A 123 6.93 -8.85 -13.52
CA HIS A 123 5.87 -8.05 -12.94
C HIS A 123 5.33 -6.95 -13.88
N LYS A 124 6.08 -6.56 -14.93
CA LYS A 124 5.66 -5.52 -15.87
C LYS A 124 4.70 -6.04 -16.94
N LEU A 125 4.85 -7.27 -17.37
CA LEU A 125 4.10 -7.86 -18.47
C LEU A 125 3.20 -9.02 -18.02
N GLY A 126 3.62 -9.76 -17.01
CA GLY A 126 2.88 -10.90 -16.47
C GLY A 126 1.63 -10.51 -15.69
N PRO A 127 0.62 -11.37 -15.59
CA PRO A 127 -0.68 -11.07 -15.00
C PRO A 127 -0.69 -10.97 -13.47
N ALA A 128 0.43 -11.36 -12.82
CA ALA A 128 0.45 -11.57 -11.37
C ALA A 128 0.57 -10.30 -10.51
N TYR A 129 0.82 -9.12 -11.11
CA TYR A 129 1.11 -7.89 -10.33
C TYR A 129 0.46 -6.64 -10.93
N ALA A 130 -0.87 -6.61 -11.04
CA ALA A 130 -1.63 -5.54 -11.69
C ALA A 130 -1.25 -4.11 -11.24
N ALA A 131 -0.89 -3.91 -9.97
CA ALA A 131 -0.46 -2.62 -9.46
C ALA A 131 0.89 -2.14 -10.01
N LEU A 132 1.75 -3.07 -10.44
CA LEU A 132 3.14 -2.85 -10.87
C LEU A 132 3.33 -3.02 -12.38
N MET A 133 2.31 -3.49 -13.10
CA MET A 133 2.36 -3.71 -14.55
C MET A 133 2.47 -2.41 -15.33
N ASP A 134 3.08 -2.47 -16.52
CA ASP A 134 3.00 -1.39 -17.51
C ASP A 134 1.57 -1.28 -18.09
N ARG A 135 1.29 -0.17 -18.78
CA ARG A 135 -0.03 0.11 -19.36
C ARG A 135 -0.23 -0.59 -20.71
N HIS A 136 -0.25 -1.89 -20.72
CA HIS A 136 -0.63 -2.70 -21.88
C HIS A 136 -2.08 -3.20 -21.77
N ASP A 137 -2.54 -3.97 -22.75
CA ASP A 137 -3.96 -4.37 -22.80
C ASP A 137 -4.37 -5.29 -21.66
N THR A 138 -3.50 -6.18 -21.22
CA THR A 138 -3.70 -7.02 -20.03
C THR A 138 -3.99 -6.16 -18.79
N TRP A 139 -3.17 -5.14 -18.56
CA TRP A 139 -3.36 -4.21 -17.44
C TRP A 139 -4.69 -3.46 -17.55
N LYS A 140 -5.03 -2.95 -18.76
CA LYS A 140 -6.30 -2.24 -19.00
C LYS A 140 -7.50 -3.14 -18.71
N TYR A 141 -7.43 -4.40 -19.16
CA TYR A 141 -8.48 -5.38 -18.91
C TYR A 141 -8.64 -5.65 -17.41
N GLN A 142 -7.57 -6.04 -16.72
CA GLN A 142 -7.62 -6.32 -15.28
C GLN A 142 -8.15 -5.12 -14.50
N ARG A 143 -7.65 -3.91 -14.79
CA ARG A 143 -8.08 -2.70 -14.12
C ARG A 143 -9.57 -2.39 -14.34
N LYS A 144 -10.05 -2.52 -15.58
CA LYS A 144 -11.46 -2.33 -15.92
C LYS A 144 -12.34 -3.34 -15.20
N TRP A 145 -11.94 -4.60 -15.21
CA TRP A 145 -12.67 -5.68 -14.58
C TRP A 145 -12.75 -5.48 -13.05
N VAL A 146 -11.62 -5.28 -12.39
CA VAL A 146 -11.55 -5.09 -10.94
C VAL A 146 -12.34 -3.85 -10.52
N HIS A 147 -12.23 -2.74 -11.26
CA HIS A 147 -13.01 -1.53 -10.98
C HIS A 147 -14.52 -1.82 -11.02
N ALA A 148 -14.99 -2.52 -12.04
CA ALA A 148 -16.41 -2.87 -12.17
C ALA A 148 -16.86 -3.82 -11.04
N ALA A 149 -16.05 -4.82 -10.67
CA ALA A 149 -16.33 -5.75 -9.60
C ALA A 149 -16.43 -5.04 -8.23
N MET A 150 -15.47 -4.16 -7.91
CA MET A 150 -15.48 -3.37 -6.66
C MET A 150 -16.66 -2.39 -6.61
N ALA A 151 -16.91 -1.65 -7.70
CA ALA A 151 -18.01 -0.69 -7.76
C ALA A 151 -19.37 -1.37 -7.61
N SER A 152 -19.58 -2.49 -8.30
CA SER A 152 -20.83 -3.24 -8.21
C SER A 152 -21.03 -3.86 -6.83
N ALA A 153 -19.99 -4.41 -6.22
CA ALA A 153 -20.06 -4.96 -4.88
C ALA A 153 -20.44 -3.88 -3.84
N TYR A 154 -19.88 -2.67 -3.99
CA TYR A 154 -20.20 -1.54 -3.14
C TYR A 154 -21.66 -1.08 -3.32
N GLN A 155 -22.08 -0.88 -4.57
CA GLN A 155 -23.45 -0.41 -4.88
C GLN A 155 -24.54 -1.40 -4.45
N GLN A 156 -24.24 -2.69 -4.53
CA GLN A 156 -25.18 -3.77 -4.19
C GLN A 156 -25.02 -4.25 -2.74
N HIS A 157 -24.18 -3.57 -1.94
CA HIS A 157 -23.92 -3.93 -0.54
C HIS A 157 -23.43 -5.37 -0.31
N PHE A 158 -22.65 -5.89 -1.25
CA PHE A 158 -22.11 -7.26 -1.17
C PHE A 158 -20.94 -7.43 -0.19
N TYR A 159 -20.61 -6.39 0.57
CA TYR A 159 -19.56 -6.47 1.57
C TYR A 159 -20.04 -6.93 2.97
N GLY A 160 -21.23 -7.54 3.06
CA GLY A 160 -21.76 -8.10 4.32
C GLY A 160 -20.86 -9.15 4.98
N HIS A 161 -19.96 -9.79 4.20
CA HIS A 161 -18.96 -10.70 4.74
C HIS A 161 -17.98 -10.03 5.71
N ILE A 162 -17.74 -8.71 5.59
CA ILE A 162 -16.85 -7.94 6.47
C ILE A 162 -17.32 -8.04 7.91
N GLU A 163 -18.60 -7.81 8.17
CA GLU A 163 -19.16 -7.88 9.54
C GLU A 163 -18.98 -9.26 10.16
N SER A 164 -19.12 -10.32 9.36
CA SER A 164 -18.97 -11.69 9.82
C SER A 164 -17.55 -11.98 10.29
N GLU A 165 -16.55 -11.53 9.51
CA GLU A 165 -15.15 -11.73 9.87
C GLU A 165 -14.70 -10.79 10.99
N VAL A 166 -15.26 -9.58 11.09
CA VAL A 166 -15.06 -8.68 12.23
C VAL A 166 -15.59 -9.29 13.52
N LYS A 167 -16.79 -9.91 13.52
CA LYS A 167 -17.31 -10.64 14.69
C LYS A 167 -16.36 -11.74 15.14
N ARG A 168 -15.82 -12.51 14.19
CA ARG A 168 -14.80 -13.52 14.50
C ARG A 168 -13.54 -12.89 15.10
N TRP A 169 -13.07 -11.80 14.52
CA TRP A 169 -11.87 -11.10 15.01
C TRP A 169 -12.05 -10.60 16.45
N LEU A 170 -13.22 -10.02 16.79
CA LEU A 170 -13.50 -9.60 18.16
C LEU A 170 -13.43 -10.77 19.15
N VAL A 171 -13.89 -11.97 18.76
CA VAL A 171 -13.74 -13.18 19.59
C VAL A 171 -12.26 -13.53 19.76
N THR A 172 -11.43 -13.41 18.74
CA THR A 172 -9.98 -13.66 18.89
C THR A 172 -9.32 -12.67 19.84
N LEU A 173 -9.74 -11.40 19.83
CA LEU A 173 -9.26 -10.38 20.76
C LEU A 173 -9.77 -10.61 22.20
N LEU A 174 -10.95 -11.20 22.35
CA LEU A 174 -11.51 -11.56 23.66
C LEU A 174 -10.78 -12.75 24.29
N LEU A 175 -10.44 -13.77 23.48
CA LEU A 175 -9.87 -15.02 23.96
C LEU A 175 -8.34 -15.03 24.02
N ASP A 176 -7.67 -14.37 23.09
CA ASP A 176 -6.21 -14.33 22.97
C ASP A 176 -5.74 -12.93 22.48
N PRO A 177 -5.88 -11.90 23.34
CA PRO A 177 -5.53 -10.52 22.96
C PRO A 177 -4.05 -10.34 22.64
N GLU A 178 -3.17 -11.21 23.11
CA GLU A 178 -1.72 -11.14 22.87
C GLU A 178 -1.38 -11.32 21.38
N LYS A 179 -2.20 -12.05 20.64
CA LYS A 179 -2.03 -12.30 19.21
C LYS A 179 -2.70 -11.26 18.32
N PHE A 180 -3.14 -10.12 18.85
CA PHE A 180 -3.90 -9.10 18.09
C PHE A 180 -3.24 -8.73 16.78
N HIS A 181 -1.93 -8.59 16.75
CA HIS A 181 -1.17 -8.19 15.58
C HIS A 181 -1.36 -9.18 14.40
N GLY A 182 -1.14 -10.48 14.66
CA GLY A 182 -1.38 -11.54 13.68
C GLY A 182 -2.86 -11.72 13.34
N ASN A 183 -3.73 -11.65 14.37
CA ASN A 183 -5.17 -11.77 14.20
C ASN A 183 -5.77 -10.64 13.35
N THR A 184 -5.22 -9.42 13.42
CA THR A 184 -5.63 -8.30 12.56
C THR A 184 -5.24 -8.54 11.10
N ARG A 185 -4.07 -9.11 10.84
CA ARG A 185 -3.68 -9.50 9.47
C ARG A 185 -4.53 -10.65 8.95
N GLU A 186 -4.83 -11.63 9.80
CA GLU A 186 -5.73 -12.73 9.42
C GLU A 186 -7.14 -12.24 9.12
N LEU A 187 -7.67 -11.25 9.86
CA LEU A 187 -8.96 -10.62 9.58
C LEU A 187 -9.04 -10.18 8.11
N THR A 188 -8.10 -9.32 7.69
CA THR A 188 -8.10 -8.77 6.34
C THR A 188 -7.90 -9.85 5.27
N GLY A 189 -7.03 -10.82 5.52
CA GLY A 189 -6.85 -11.97 4.63
C GLY A 189 -8.10 -12.82 4.47
N ARG A 190 -8.86 -13.03 5.56
CA ARG A 190 -10.12 -13.77 5.54
C ARG A 190 -11.22 -13.03 4.78
N ILE A 191 -11.31 -11.71 4.95
CA ILE A 191 -12.28 -10.87 4.23
C ILE A 191 -12.05 -10.97 2.72
N VAL A 192 -10.83 -10.69 2.24
CA VAL A 192 -10.53 -10.71 0.80
C VAL A 192 -10.67 -12.10 0.19
N SER A 193 -10.32 -13.14 0.95
CA SER A 193 -10.45 -14.53 0.51
C SER A 193 -11.91 -14.96 0.39
N ARG A 194 -12.75 -14.53 1.32
CA ARG A 194 -14.18 -14.75 1.25
C ARG A 194 -14.80 -14.00 0.06
N LEU A 195 -14.46 -12.74 -0.13
CA LEU A 195 -14.95 -11.93 -1.25
C LEU A 195 -14.55 -12.53 -2.61
N ALA A 196 -13.34 -13.08 -2.71
CA ALA A 196 -12.89 -13.66 -3.97
C ALA A 196 -13.43 -15.06 -4.24
N TRP A 197 -13.41 -15.93 -3.21
CA TRP A 197 -13.55 -17.37 -3.37
C TRP A 197 -14.66 -18.00 -2.53
N ASP A 198 -15.30 -17.23 -1.62
CA ASP A 198 -16.14 -17.74 -0.54
C ASP A 198 -15.41 -18.81 0.31
N ASP A 199 -14.13 -18.57 0.58
CA ASP A 199 -13.28 -19.45 1.39
C ASP A 199 -12.38 -18.64 2.33
N ALA A 200 -12.90 -18.30 3.50
CA ALA A 200 -12.14 -17.55 4.50
C ALA A 200 -10.95 -18.34 5.11
N SER A 201 -10.88 -19.66 4.91
CA SER A 201 -9.80 -20.49 5.47
C SER A 201 -8.42 -20.13 4.88
N GLN A 202 -8.38 -19.53 3.70
CA GLN A 202 -7.16 -19.08 3.02
C GLN A 202 -6.57 -17.79 3.63
N GLY A 203 -7.27 -17.14 4.59
CA GLY A 203 -6.90 -15.82 5.09
C GLY A 203 -5.47 -15.73 5.62
N LYS A 204 -5.05 -16.71 6.43
CA LYS A 204 -3.66 -16.77 6.95
C LYS A 204 -2.65 -16.94 5.80
N ALA A 205 -2.93 -17.81 4.84
CA ALA A 205 -2.04 -18.05 3.70
C ALA A 205 -1.85 -16.78 2.85
N TYR A 206 -2.91 -15.99 2.64
CA TYR A 206 -2.80 -14.68 1.97
C TYR A 206 -1.96 -13.70 2.79
N GLY A 207 -2.11 -13.68 4.11
CA GLY A 207 -1.28 -12.86 5.01
C GLY A 207 0.21 -13.18 4.91
N ASP A 208 0.54 -14.46 5.02
CA ASP A 208 1.92 -14.95 4.94
C ASP A 208 2.53 -14.66 3.56
N SER A 209 1.80 -14.94 2.47
CA SER A 209 2.23 -14.71 1.10
C SER A 209 2.40 -13.21 0.79
N ALA A 210 1.57 -12.34 1.35
CA ALA A 210 1.70 -10.90 1.20
C ALA A 210 2.99 -10.39 1.84
N ILE A 211 3.29 -10.80 3.07
CA ILE A 211 4.54 -10.44 3.76
C ILE A 211 5.75 -10.97 3.01
N GLU A 212 5.73 -12.22 2.55
CA GLU A 212 6.82 -12.80 1.77
C GLU A 212 7.09 -12.02 0.49
N THR A 213 6.03 -11.67 -0.26
CA THR A 213 6.12 -10.87 -1.49
C THR A 213 6.69 -9.48 -1.20
N LEU A 214 6.22 -8.80 -0.16
CA LEU A 214 6.71 -7.47 0.23
C LEU A 214 8.17 -7.51 0.70
N THR A 215 8.55 -8.54 1.46
CA THR A 215 9.93 -8.75 1.90
C THR A 215 10.84 -8.93 0.69
N GLN A 216 10.44 -9.74 -0.28
CA GLN A 216 11.18 -9.94 -1.53
C GLN A 216 11.29 -8.63 -2.32
N MET A 217 10.23 -7.84 -2.43
CA MET A 217 10.28 -6.52 -3.06
C MET A 217 11.24 -5.56 -2.35
N SER A 218 11.44 -5.73 -1.06
CA SER A 218 12.22 -4.83 -0.20
C SER A 218 13.64 -5.32 0.08
N VAL A 219 14.01 -6.52 -0.37
CA VAL A 219 15.27 -7.20 0.00
C VAL A 219 16.54 -6.38 -0.27
N SER A 220 16.53 -5.54 -1.30
CA SER A 220 17.63 -4.63 -1.62
C SER A 220 17.29 -3.17 -1.28
N GLY A 221 16.17 -2.94 -0.63
CA GLY A 221 15.57 -1.61 -0.46
C GLY A 221 14.86 -1.13 -1.73
N PRO A 222 13.82 -0.32 -1.59
CA PRO A 222 12.94 0.08 -2.71
C PRO A 222 13.68 0.84 -3.81
N VAL A 223 14.73 1.59 -3.45
CA VAL A 223 15.53 2.35 -4.41
C VAL A 223 16.49 1.46 -5.18
N VAL A 224 17.22 0.58 -4.50
CA VAL A 224 18.20 -0.32 -5.13
C VAL A 224 17.50 -1.29 -6.07
N ASN A 225 16.28 -1.74 -5.75
CA ASN A 225 15.47 -2.58 -6.62
C ASN A 225 15.11 -1.93 -7.96
N THR A 226 15.12 -0.60 -8.05
CA THR A 226 14.89 0.13 -9.29
C THR A 226 16.17 0.52 -10.01
N ALA A 227 17.34 0.27 -9.40
CA ALA A 227 18.66 0.63 -9.92
C ALA A 227 19.10 -0.31 -11.05
N THR A 228 18.63 -0.05 -12.26
CA THR A 228 18.87 -0.86 -13.45
C THR A 228 20.34 -1.24 -13.71
N PRO A 229 21.35 -0.34 -13.57
CA PRO A 229 22.74 -0.69 -13.87
C PRO A 229 23.30 -1.84 -13.02
N ILE A 230 23.03 -1.86 -11.71
CA ILE A 230 23.50 -2.91 -10.81
C ILE A 230 22.97 -4.28 -11.24
N TRP A 231 21.69 -4.34 -11.59
CA TRP A 231 21.04 -5.59 -11.96
C TRP A 231 21.51 -6.12 -13.31
N HIS A 232 21.87 -5.25 -14.25
CA HIS A 232 22.50 -5.68 -15.50
C HIS A 232 23.83 -6.38 -15.25
N VAL A 233 24.63 -5.88 -14.31
CA VAL A 233 25.88 -6.55 -13.93
C VAL A 233 25.60 -7.90 -13.26
N ALA A 234 24.64 -7.97 -12.35
CA ALA A 234 24.24 -9.23 -11.71
C ALA A 234 23.74 -10.27 -12.73
N ASP A 235 22.96 -9.85 -13.73
CA ASP A 235 22.48 -10.72 -14.80
C ASP A 235 23.65 -11.19 -15.71
N LEU A 236 24.62 -10.29 -16.01
CA LEU A 236 25.79 -10.61 -16.83
C LEU A 236 26.69 -11.66 -16.16
N VAL A 237 26.92 -11.54 -14.86
CA VAL A 237 27.74 -12.50 -14.10
C VAL A 237 26.94 -13.74 -13.66
N ARG A 238 25.68 -13.84 -14.02
CA ARG A 238 24.77 -14.94 -13.67
C ARG A 238 24.70 -15.24 -12.16
N TYR A 239 24.99 -14.26 -11.33
CA TYR A 239 24.94 -14.37 -9.87
C TYR A 239 23.81 -13.49 -9.33
N ASN A 240 22.64 -14.08 -9.16
CA ASN A 240 21.48 -13.43 -8.59
C ASN A 240 20.74 -14.39 -7.65
N PRO A 241 21.18 -14.49 -6.37
CA PRO A 241 20.59 -15.40 -5.40
C PRO A 241 19.11 -15.07 -5.11
N TRP A 242 18.72 -13.79 -5.17
CA TRP A 242 17.33 -13.37 -4.96
C TRP A 242 16.42 -13.86 -6.09
N ARG A 243 16.95 -13.97 -7.31
CA ARG A 243 16.16 -14.45 -8.45
C ARG A 243 15.77 -15.92 -8.32
N ALA A 244 16.65 -16.76 -7.81
CA ALA A 244 16.34 -18.18 -7.59
C ALA A 244 15.20 -18.34 -6.56
N PHE A 245 15.28 -17.61 -5.44
CA PHE A 245 14.22 -17.58 -4.45
C PHE A 245 12.90 -17.06 -5.03
N GLU A 246 12.94 -15.97 -5.78
CA GLU A 246 11.75 -15.38 -6.40
C GLU A 246 11.09 -16.31 -7.43
N VAL A 247 11.88 -17.03 -8.24
CA VAL A 247 11.37 -18.03 -9.19
C VAL A 247 10.53 -19.08 -8.46
N GLU A 248 11.03 -19.58 -7.34
CA GLU A 248 10.35 -20.60 -6.56
C GLU A 248 9.10 -20.04 -5.87
N ARG A 249 9.24 -18.87 -5.22
CA ARG A 249 8.14 -18.19 -4.54
C ARG A 249 6.98 -17.89 -5.51
N GLU A 250 7.26 -17.28 -6.64
CA GLU A 250 6.26 -16.90 -7.65
C GLU A 250 5.57 -18.15 -8.23
N ARG A 251 6.33 -19.18 -8.56
CA ARG A 251 5.79 -20.45 -9.04
C ARG A 251 4.82 -21.09 -8.02
N ASN A 252 5.21 -21.13 -6.76
CA ASN A 252 4.39 -21.70 -5.69
C ASN A 252 3.12 -20.88 -5.46
N GLN A 253 3.22 -19.57 -5.49
CA GLN A 253 2.10 -18.64 -5.37
C GLN A 253 1.10 -18.79 -6.53
N ARG A 254 1.57 -18.82 -7.78
CA ARG A 254 0.70 -19.04 -8.95
C ARG A 254 0.04 -20.41 -8.91
N ALA A 255 0.78 -21.46 -8.58
CA ALA A 255 0.23 -22.79 -8.46
C ALA A 255 -0.85 -22.87 -7.38
N TRP A 256 -0.67 -22.17 -6.26
CA TRP A 256 -1.69 -22.06 -5.22
C TRP A 256 -2.93 -21.31 -5.70
N TRP A 257 -2.78 -20.14 -6.31
CA TRP A 257 -3.91 -19.38 -6.85
C TRP A 257 -4.67 -20.16 -7.92
N LEU A 258 -3.98 -20.89 -8.79
CA LEU A 258 -4.60 -21.73 -9.81
C LEU A 258 -5.42 -22.89 -9.20
N ARG A 259 -4.91 -23.52 -8.13
CA ARG A 259 -5.69 -24.54 -7.40
C ARG A 259 -6.96 -23.94 -6.79
N THR A 260 -6.86 -22.77 -6.14
CA THR A 260 -7.99 -22.06 -5.54
C THR A 260 -9.03 -21.68 -6.60
N PHE A 261 -8.57 -21.15 -7.73
CA PHE A 261 -9.43 -20.81 -8.88
C PHE A 261 -10.18 -22.03 -9.42
N ARG A 262 -9.50 -23.16 -9.58
CA ARG A 262 -10.11 -24.41 -10.05
C ARG A 262 -11.14 -24.97 -9.08
N ALA A 263 -10.88 -24.88 -7.79
CA ALA A 263 -11.84 -25.24 -6.75
C ALA A 263 -13.11 -24.35 -6.80
N ALA A 264 -12.93 -23.02 -6.92
CA ALA A 264 -14.04 -22.10 -7.11
C ALA A 264 -14.83 -22.37 -8.41
N LYS A 265 -14.13 -22.70 -9.51
CA LYS A 265 -14.77 -23.05 -10.80
C LYS A 265 -15.62 -24.34 -10.70
N ALA A 266 -15.15 -25.33 -9.95
CA ALA A 266 -15.90 -26.55 -9.70
C ALA A 266 -17.20 -26.25 -8.91
N ARG A 267 -17.12 -25.43 -7.84
CA ARG A 267 -18.28 -24.99 -7.07
C ARG A 267 -19.26 -24.15 -7.90
N TYR A 268 -18.75 -23.29 -8.78
CA TYR A 268 -19.59 -22.51 -9.69
C TYR A 268 -20.40 -23.43 -10.64
N ARG A 269 -19.76 -24.46 -11.21
CA ARG A 269 -20.43 -25.45 -12.07
C ARG A 269 -21.48 -26.27 -11.32
N GLY A 270 -21.27 -26.52 -10.03
CA GLY A 270 -22.23 -27.19 -9.15
C GLY A 270 -23.34 -26.28 -8.63
N GLY A 271 -23.31 -24.96 -8.94
CA GLY A 271 -24.29 -24.00 -8.41
C GLY A 271 -24.10 -23.66 -6.92
N GLU A 272 -22.91 -23.95 -6.38
CA GLU A 272 -22.58 -23.80 -4.94
C GLU A 272 -21.82 -22.52 -4.62
N LEU A 273 -21.29 -21.81 -5.64
CA LEU A 273 -20.54 -20.59 -5.44
C LEU A 273 -21.50 -19.38 -5.33
N PRO A 274 -21.46 -18.59 -4.25
CA PRO A 274 -22.33 -17.42 -4.09
C PRO A 274 -22.11 -16.38 -5.18
N SER A 275 -23.20 -15.74 -5.62
CA SER A 275 -23.22 -14.77 -6.72
C SER A 275 -22.49 -13.46 -6.40
N ASP A 276 -22.28 -13.16 -5.11
CA ASP A 276 -21.60 -11.96 -4.62
C ASP A 276 -20.07 -12.11 -4.56
N THR A 277 -19.52 -13.30 -4.90
CA THR A 277 -18.08 -13.51 -4.97
C THR A 277 -17.48 -12.99 -6.28
N TRP A 278 -16.23 -12.54 -6.23
CA TRP A 278 -15.52 -12.08 -7.44
C TRP A 278 -15.33 -13.21 -8.46
N ALA A 279 -15.07 -14.44 -7.99
CA ALA A 279 -14.94 -15.59 -8.88
C ALA A 279 -16.25 -15.91 -9.61
N CYS A 280 -17.42 -15.87 -8.92
CA CYS A 280 -18.71 -16.10 -9.55
C CYS A 280 -18.97 -15.06 -10.65
N ARG A 281 -18.78 -13.77 -10.34
CA ARG A 281 -18.90 -12.67 -11.31
C ARG A 281 -18.00 -12.85 -12.53
N TYR A 282 -16.78 -13.32 -12.32
CA TYR A 282 -15.87 -13.62 -13.41
C TYR A 282 -16.41 -14.74 -14.32
N PHE A 283 -16.91 -15.82 -13.72
CA PHE A 283 -17.47 -16.94 -14.49
C PHE A 283 -18.77 -16.56 -15.20
N ASP A 284 -19.64 -15.76 -14.56
CA ASP A 284 -20.87 -15.25 -15.18
C ASP A 284 -20.56 -14.38 -16.40
N GLN A 285 -19.55 -13.52 -16.31
CA GLN A 285 -19.12 -12.68 -17.42
C GLN A 285 -18.56 -13.50 -18.58
N LEU A 286 -17.77 -14.54 -18.29
CA LEU A 286 -17.30 -15.47 -19.33
C LEU A 286 -18.46 -16.21 -20.02
N ARG A 287 -19.49 -16.57 -19.26
CA ARG A 287 -20.69 -17.27 -19.78
C ARG A 287 -21.55 -16.37 -20.65
N ALA A 288 -21.67 -15.09 -20.31
CA ALA A 288 -22.51 -14.13 -21.03
C ALA A 288 -21.96 -13.73 -22.41
N GLY A 289 -20.75 -14.16 -22.77
CA GLY A 289 -20.11 -13.84 -24.03
C GLY A 289 -19.49 -12.45 -24.06
N GLY A 290 -18.19 -12.35 -23.92
CA GLY A 290 -17.43 -11.10 -24.02
C GLY A 290 -16.61 -11.06 -25.32
N ASN A 291 -15.98 -9.94 -25.54
CA ASN A 291 -15.22 -9.57 -26.74
C ASN A 291 -14.11 -10.60 -27.10
N GLU A 292 -14.17 -11.22 -28.27
CA GLU A 292 -13.38 -12.41 -28.68
C GLU A 292 -11.85 -12.29 -28.54
N THR A 293 -11.28 -11.10 -28.70
CA THR A 293 -9.82 -10.91 -28.65
C THR A 293 -9.24 -10.86 -27.23
N LEU A 294 -9.99 -10.38 -26.26
CA LEU A 294 -9.61 -10.41 -24.84
C LEU A 294 -10.06 -11.71 -24.16
N GLU A 295 -11.07 -12.37 -24.72
CA GLU A 295 -11.54 -13.68 -24.29
C GLU A 295 -10.48 -14.78 -24.38
N GLN A 296 -9.58 -14.73 -25.36
CA GLN A 296 -8.55 -15.76 -25.51
C GLN A 296 -7.54 -15.73 -24.34
N SER A 297 -7.11 -14.53 -23.92
CA SER A 297 -6.24 -14.39 -22.75
C SER A 297 -7.00 -14.55 -21.42
N ALA A 298 -8.27 -14.12 -21.37
CA ALA A 298 -9.11 -14.27 -20.19
C ALA A 298 -9.63 -15.72 -20.00
N LYS A 299 -9.61 -16.53 -21.05
CA LYS A 299 -9.90 -17.99 -20.99
C LYS A 299 -8.76 -18.78 -20.35
N ASP A 300 -7.58 -18.20 -20.25
CA ASP A 300 -6.47 -18.81 -19.54
C ASP A 300 -6.75 -18.80 -18.02
N GLU A 301 -6.89 -20.00 -17.46
CA GLU A 301 -7.14 -20.17 -16.02
C GLU A 301 -6.04 -19.56 -15.15
N ASP A 302 -4.79 -19.57 -15.61
CA ASP A 302 -3.66 -18.99 -14.91
C ASP A 302 -3.76 -17.45 -14.87
N PHE A 303 -4.15 -16.82 -15.97
CA PHE A 303 -4.40 -15.39 -16.02
C PHE A 303 -5.49 -14.97 -15.02
N ALA A 304 -6.62 -15.67 -15.02
CA ALA A 304 -7.74 -15.38 -14.14
C ALA A 304 -7.40 -15.62 -12.66
N ALA A 305 -6.70 -16.72 -12.39
CA ALA A 305 -6.20 -17.05 -11.06
C ALA A 305 -5.24 -15.98 -10.52
N CYS A 306 -4.30 -15.50 -11.36
CA CYS A 306 -3.39 -14.41 -11.02
C CYS A 306 -4.14 -13.09 -10.78
N MET A 307 -5.11 -12.74 -11.63
CA MET A 307 -5.91 -11.52 -11.49
C MET A 307 -6.65 -11.50 -10.15
N LEU A 308 -7.38 -12.56 -9.82
CA LEU A 308 -8.16 -12.64 -8.58
C LEU A 308 -7.28 -12.84 -7.34
N GLY A 309 -6.28 -13.73 -7.43
CA GLY A 309 -5.35 -13.99 -6.34
C GLY A 309 -4.53 -12.77 -5.94
N PHE A 310 -4.13 -11.95 -6.90
CA PHE A 310 -3.42 -10.70 -6.64
C PHE A 310 -4.31 -9.67 -5.93
N GLN A 311 -5.60 -9.59 -6.24
CA GLN A 311 -6.52 -8.70 -5.49
C GLN A 311 -6.60 -9.10 -4.01
N CYS A 312 -6.65 -10.40 -3.73
CA CYS A 312 -6.58 -10.90 -2.35
C CYS A 312 -5.25 -10.51 -1.70
N LEU A 313 -4.13 -10.73 -2.39
CA LEU A 313 -2.80 -10.44 -1.85
C LEU A 313 -2.63 -8.97 -1.44
N VAL A 314 -3.02 -8.04 -2.32
CA VAL A 314 -2.84 -6.60 -2.05
C VAL A 314 -3.84 -6.06 -1.03
N GLY A 315 -4.98 -6.69 -0.87
CA GLY A 315 -5.99 -6.32 0.12
C GLY A 315 -5.66 -6.73 1.55
N VAL A 316 -4.55 -7.41 1.82
CA VAL A 316 -4.17 -7.82 3.18
C VAL A 316 -3.38 -6.71 3.89
N VAL A 317 -2.11 -6.56 3.57
CA VAL A 317 -1.18 -5.72 4.35
C VAL A 317 -1.50 -4.24 4.22
N THR A 318 -2.06 -3.82 3.08
CA THR A 318 -2.49 -2.44 2.85
C THR A 318 -3.62 -1.98 3.78
N ILE A 319 -4.33 -2.92 4.40
CA ILE A 319 -5.42 -2.65 5.35
C ILE A 319 -5.00 -3.05 6.77
N SER A 320 -4.37 -4.22 6.96
CA SER A 320 -3.95 -4.67 8.29
C SER A 320 -2.96 -3.73 8.96
N GLY A 321 -1.99 -3.17 8.21
CA GLY A 321 -1.03 -2.20 8.73
C GLY A 321 -1.71 -0.95 9.29
N PRO A 322 -2.52 -0.23 8.49
CA PRO A 322 -3.32 0.89 8.97
C PRO A 322 -4.24 0.55 10.16
N MET A 323 -4.87 -0.63 10.18
CA MET A 323 -5.67 -1.07 11.34
C MET A 323 -4.82 -1.27 12.59
N GLN A 324 -3.64 -1.84 12.47
CA GLN A 324 -2.71 -1.97 13.59
C GLN A 324 -2.23 -0.60 14.09
N PHE A 325 -1.98 0.35 13.19
CA PHE A 325 -1.70 1.74 13.58
C PHE A 325 -2.91 2.42 14.24
N PHE A 326 -4.13 2.14 13.80
CA PHE A 326 -5.34 2.62 14.47
C PHE A 326 -5.43 2.10 15.91
N LEU A 327 -5.20 0.81 16.13
CA LEU A 327 -5.16 0.22 17.47
C LEU A 327 -4.09 0.89 18.35
N MET A 328 -2.90 1.13 17.78
CA MET A 328 -1.81 1.88 18.44
C MET A 328 -2.27 3.29 18.84
N CYS A 329 -2.90 4.03 17.93
CA CYS A 329 -3.40 5.37 18.20
C CYS A 329 -4.44 5.37 19.31
N MET A 330 -5.36 4.40 19.33
CA MET A 330 -6.37 4.30 20.39
C MET A 330 -5.76 3.96 21.77
N ALA A 331 -4.68 3.20 21.78
CA ALA A 331 -3.95 2.90 23.02
C ALA A 331 -3.13 4.10 23.54
N LEU A 332 -2.57 4.91 22.63
CA LEU A 332 -1.78 6.10 22.96
C LEU A 332 -2.63 7.34 23.30
N HIS A 333 -3.85 7.40 22.78
CA HIS A 333 -4.75 8.54 22.87
C HIS A 333 -6.11 8.14 23.46
N PRO A 334 -6.16 7.82 24.77
CA PRO A 334 -7.38 7.35 25.43
C PRO A 334 -8.54 8.37 25.40
N GLU A 335 -8.24 9.65 25.26
CA GLU A 335 -9.25 10.71 25.07
C GLU A 335 -10.03 10.53 23.77
N TRP A 336 -9.37 10.14 22.68
CA TRP A 336 -10.01 9.88 21.40
C TRP A 336 -10.77 8.56 21.42
N LEU A 337 -10.23 7.52 22.04
CA LEU A 337 -10.97 6.28 22.26
C LEU A 337 -12.28 6.53 23.02
N LYS A 338 -12.24 7.30 24.11
CA LYS A 338 -13.43 7.63 24.90
C LYS A 338 -14.45 8.46 24.10
N ARG A 339 -13.98 9.34 23.22
CA ARG A 339 -14.86 10.10 22.33
C ARG A 339 -15.54 9.19 21.30
N CYS A 340 -14.80 8.29 20.64
CA CYS A 340 -15.36 7.27 19.76
C CYS A 340 -16.37 6.39 20.49
N GLN A 341 -16.06 5.93 21.70
CA GLN A 341 -16.96 5.09 22.49
C GLN A 341 -18.28 5.79 22.81
N ARG A 342 -18.24 7.08 23.21
CA ARG A 342 -19.46 7.85 23.48
C ARG A 342 -20.32 8.03 22.24
N GLU A 343 -19.71 8.31 21.10
CA GLU A 343 -20.42 8.44 19.82
C GLU A 343 -21.08 7.12 19.41
N ILE A 344 -20.36 6.02 19.49
CA ILE A 344 -20.88 4.68 19.18
C ILE A 344 -22.02 4.28 20.15
N ASP A 345 -21.87 4.58 21.45
CA ASP A 345 -22.89 4.26 22.44
C ASP A 345 -24.19 5.06 22.21
N ALA A 346 -24.06 6.30 21.74
CA ALA A 346 -25.20 7.14 21.38
C ALA A 346 -25.92 6.63 20.11
N ALA A 347 -25.15 6.20 19.09
CA ALA A 347 -25.72 5.75 17.82
C ALA A 347 -26.28 4.32 17.90
N CYS A 348 -25.57 3.41 18.60
CA CYS A 348 -25.85 1.97 18.51
C CYS A 348 -26.35 1.36 19.83
N GLY A 349 -26.19 2.04 20.96
CA GLY A 349 -26.54 1.51 22.28
C GLY A 349 -25.75 0.23 22.60
N HIS A 350 -26.48 -0.85 22.85
CA HIS A 350 -25.87 -2.13 23.23
C HIS A 350 -25.56 -3.05 22.03
N ARG A 351 -26.07 -2.75 20.84
CA ARG A 351 -25.77 -3.56 19.65
C ARG A 351 -24.42 -3.20 19.05
N MET A 352 -23.79 -4.16 18.39
CA MET A 352 -22.56 -3.91 17.63
C MET A 352 -22.85 -2.95 16.47
N PRO A 353 -21.98 -1.95 16.21
CA PRO A 353 -22.08 -1.09 15.04
C PRO A 353 -22.09 -1.88 13.73
N THR A 354 -22.87 -1.40 12.78
CA THR A 354 -22.96 -1.92 11.42
C THR A 354 -22.64 -0.82 10.41
N ARG A 355 -22.61 -1.15 9.15
CA ARG A 355 -22.41 -0.18 8.08
C ARG A 355 -23.48 0.94 8.06
N ASP A 356 -24.69 0.63 8.45
CA ASP A 356 -25.81 1.60 8.45
C ASP A 356 -25.61 2.73 9.46
N ASP A 357 -24.75 2.52 10.47
CA ASP A 357 -24.44 3.53 11.49
C ASP A 357 -23.37 4.52 11.06
N PHE A 358 -22.74 4.33 9.92
CA PHE A 358 -21.57 5.09 9.51
C PHE A 358 -21.80 6.61 9.42
N ALA A 359 -22.98 7.07 9.09
CA ALA A 359 -23.31 8.48 9.07
C ALA A 359 -23.20 9.15 10.44
N GLU A 360 -23.43 8.38 11.50
CA GLU A 360 -23.47 8.84 12.89
C GLU A 360 -22.13 8.67 13.62
N LEU A 361 -21.05 8.27 12.90
CA LEU A 361 -19.73 7.99 13.50
C LEU A 361 -18.62 8.92 12.98
N PRO A 362 -18.78 10.26 12.97
CA PRO A 362 -17.77 11.18 12.45
C PRO A 362 -16.45 11.15 13.22
N THR A 363 -16.47 10.91 14.55
CA THR A 363 -15.25 10.82 15.36
C THR A 363 -14.42 9.59 15.00
N VAL A 364 -15.06 8.42 14.86
CA VAL A 364 -14.35 7.19 14.45
C VAL A 364 -13.66 7.40 13.10
N ARG A 365 -14.34 8.06 12.17
CA ARG A 365 -13.77 8.39 10.86
C ARG A 365 -12.61 9.33 10.92
N ALA A 366 -12.75 10.39 11.70
CA ALA A 366 -11.69 11.36 11.89
C ALA A 366 -10.42 10.68 12.45
N CYS A 367 -10.60 9.77 13.41
CA CYS A 367 -9.51 8.95 13.95
C CYS A 367 -8.85 8.08 12.88
N LEU A 368 -9.64 7.43 12.02
CA LEU A 368 -9.10 6.63 10.91
C LEU A 368 -8.34 7.49 9.89
N LYS A 369 -8.93 8.62 9.49
CA LYS A 369 -8.26 9.57 8.57
C LYS A 369 -6.94 10.04 9.15
N GLU A 370 -6.92 10.44 10.41
CA GLU A 370 -5.70 10.91 11.05
C GLU A 370 -4.67 9.77 11.21
N THR A 371 -5.11 8.55 11.45
CA THR A 371 -4.22 7.38 11.45
C THR A 371 -3.51 7.22 10.11
N LEU A 372 -4.25 7.26 9.01
CA LEU A 372 -3.71 7.15 7.65
C LEU A 372 -2.76 8.31 7.31
N ARG A 373 -3.06 9.53 7.74
CA ARG A 373 -2.18 10.69 7.59
C ARG A 373 -0.91 10.54 8.42
N TRP A 374 -1.06 10.27 9.71
CA TRP A 374 0.04 10.27 10.68
C TRP A 374 1.00 9.10 10.47
N ARG A 375 0.43 7.92 10.13
CA ARG A 375 1.17 6.68 9.81
C ARG A 375 0.70 6.12 8.48
N SER A 376 1.17 6.75 7.41
CA SER A 376 0.88 6.27 6.05
C SER A 376 1.36 4.83 5.88
N GLY A 377 0.48 3.98 5.36
CA GLY A 377 0.84 2.61 5.01
C GLY A 377 1.85 2.52 3.86
N VAL A 378 1.96 3.54 3.01
CA VAL A 378 2.87 3.58 1.85
C VAL A 378 3.58 4.95 1.80
N PRO A 379 4.51 5.24 2.73
CA PRO A 379 5.04 6.59 2.95
C PRO A 379 5.75 7.22 1.74
N LEU A 380 6.31 6.41 0.85
CA LEU A 380 6.94 6.87 -0.40
C LEU A 380 5.94 7.06 -1.54
N GLY A 381 4.68 6.60 -1.37
CA GLY A 381 3.78 6.34 -2.49
C GLY A 381 4.27 5.16 -3.35
N VAL A 382 3.44 4.70 -4.28
CA VAL A 382 3.85 3.70 -5.27
C VAL A 382 4.52 4.42 -6.44
N PRO A 383 5.80 4.15 -6.73
CA PRO A 383 6.56 4.90 -7.72
C PRO A 383 5.90 4.92 -9.10
N HIS A 384 5.87 6.10 -9.73
CA HIS A 384 5.51 6.28 -11.13
C HIS A 384 6.77 6.37 -11.99
N GLN A 385 6.64 6.17 -13.31
CA GLN A 385 7.73 6.34 -14.25
C GLN A 385 7.29 7.16 -15.45
N CYS A 386 8.14 8.09 -15.86
CA CYS A 386 7.95 8.89 -17.06
C CYS A 386 8.10 7.97 -18.30
N GLU A 387 7.05 7.88 -19.12
CA GLU A 387 7.00 6.98 -20.29
C GLU A 387 7.60 7.62 -21.56
N LYS A 388 7.62 8.95 -21.63
CA LYS A 388 8.18 9.73 -22.75
C LYS A 388 8.79 11.01 -22.22
N ASP A 389 9.81 11.55 -22.88
CA ASP A 389 10.33 12.88 -22.56
C ASP A 389 9.19 13.87 -22.42
N SER A 390 9.17 14.59 -21.34
CA SER A 390 8.08 15.49 -20.92
C SER A 390 8.68 16.74 -20.27
N GLU A 391 7.84 17.72 -20.03
CA GLU A 391 8.21 18.94 -19.31
C GLU A 391 7.25 19.19 -18.16
N PHE A 392 7.77 19.70 -17.06
CA PHE A 392 6.99 20.12 -15.91
C PHE A 392 7.63 21.36 -15.29
N GLN A 393 6.86 22.43 -15.13
CA GLN A 393 7.33 23.73 -14.63
C GLN A 393 8.57 24.25 -15.36
N GLY A 394 8.63 24.10 -16.70
CA GLY A 394 9.77 24.52 -17.51
C GLY A 394 11.01 23.63 -17.40
N VAL A 395 10.94 22.53 -16.66
CA VAL A 395 12.04 21.56 -16.50
C VAL A 395 11.76 20.31 -17.31
N LYS A 396 12.76 19.86 -18.09
CA LYS A 396 12.68 18.61 -18.84
C LYS A 396 12.76 17.42 -17.91
N ILE A 397 11.77 16.51 -17.98
CA ILE A 397 11.77 15.19 -17.36
C ILE A 397 12.01 14.14 -18.45
N GLU A 398 13.13 13.46 -18.39
CA GLU A 398 13.50 12.44 -19.37
C GLU A 398 12.68 11.15 -19.17
N LYS A 399 12.43 10.43 -20.27
CA LYS A 399 11.88 9.08 -20.23
C LYS A 399 12.66 8.20 -19.26
N GLY A 400 11.96 7.42 -18.45
CA GLY A 400 12.56 6.51 -17.47
C GLY A 400 12.79 7.15 -16.10
N THR A 401 12.66 8.49 -15.97
CA THR A 401 12.73 9.14 -14.65
C THR A 401 11.62 8.61 -13.74
N ILE A 402 11.96 8.25 -12.51
CA ILE A 402 11.00 7.81 -11.50
C ILE A 402 10.45 9.02 -10.77
N ILE A 403 9.13 9.06 -10.62
CA ILE A 403 8.41 10.11 -9.91
C ILE A 403 7.91 9.52 -8.60
N LEU A 404 8.29 10.13 -7.49
CA LEU A 404 7.83 9.81 -6.15
C LEU A 404 6.96 10.96 -5.63
N ALA A 405 5.64 10.80 -5.62
CA ALA A 405 4.78 11.64 -4.80
C ALA A 405 4.86 11.10 -3.36
N CYS A 406 5.77 11.70 -2.59
CA CYS A 406 6.12 11.18 -1.27
C CYS A 406 4.99 11.48 -0.28
N GLU A 407 4.17 10.47 0.02
CA GLU A 407 2.99 10.63 0.85
C GLU A 407 3.32 11.08 2.26
N TRP A 408 4.42 10.59 2.84
CA TRP A 408 4.90 11.05 4.13
C TRP A 408 5.10 12.56 4.19
N ASN A 409 5.69 13.14 3.13
CA ASN A 409 5.97 14.56 3.06
C ASN A 409 4.68 15.36 2.83
N ILE A 410 3.85 14.93 1.86
CA ILE A 410 2.56 15.56 1.53
C ILE A 410 1.65 15.64 2.77
N ASN A 411 1.62 14.56 3.56
CA ASN A 411 0.84 14.47 4.79
C ASN A 411 1.39 15.32 5.95
N ARG A 412 2.51 16.03 5.74
CA ARG A 412 3.19 16.86 6.73
C ARG A 412 3.43 18.31 6.28
N VAL A 413 2.74 18.76 5.25
CA VAL A 413 2.74 20.16 4.83
C VAL A 413 2.03 20.99 5.91
N PRO A 414 2.73 21.92 6.60
CA PRO A 414 2.19 22.58 7.80
C PRO A 414 0.96 23.46 7.51
N GLU A 415 0.90 24.05 6.31
CA GLU A 415 -0.21 24.92 5.86
C GLU A 415 -1.52 24.14 5.78
N LYS A 416 -1.44 22.84 5.45
CA LYS A 416 -2.60 21.95 5.37
C LYS A 416 -2.82 21.17 6.67
N TYR A 417 -1.74 20.76 7.31
CA TYR A 417 -1.74 19.97 8.53
C TYR A 417 -0.96 20.68 9.64
N PRO A 418 -1.50 21.76 10.25
CA PRO A 418 -0.83 22.45 11.36
C PRO A 418 -0.44 21.46 12.44
N ASP A 419 0.79 21.56 12.97
CA ASP A 419 1.34 20.61 13.97
C ASP A 419 1.31 19.15 13.47
N PRO A 420 2.00 18.83 12.36
CA PRO A 420 1.79 17.59 11.61
C PRO A 420 2.31 16.34 12.32
N GLU A 421 3.19 16.48 13.31
CA GLU A 421 3.77 15.33 14.01
C GLU A 421 2.87 14.79 15.13
N HIS A 422 1.87 15.55 15.55
CA HIS A 422 0.90 15.10 16.54
C HIS A 422 -0.32 14.46 15.90
N TYR A 423 -0.83 13.42 16.57
CA TYR A 423 -2.07 12.74 16.20
C TYR A 423 -3.27 13.59 16.63
N ARG A 424 -3.98 14.19 15.68
CA ARG A 424 -5.04 15.16 15.91
C ARG A 424 -6.26 14.93 15.04
N PRO A 425 -7.16 14.02 15.40
CA PRO A 425 -8.41 13.77 14.67
C PRO A 425 -9.34 14.99 14.56
N ASP A 426 -9.22 15.99 15.46
CA ASP A 426 -9.95 17.25 15.40
C ASP A 426 -9.72 18.04 14.10
N ARG A 427 -8.64 17.77 13.36
CA ARG A 427 -8.40 18.33 12.02
C ARG A 427 -9.56 18.13 11.04
N TYR A 428 -10.33 17.07 11.24
CA TYR A 428 -11.47 16.71 10.39
C TYR A 428 -12.83 16.99 11.02
N LEU A 429 -12.85 17.52 12.25
CA LEU A 429 -14.06 17.75 13.03
C LEU A 429 -14.27 19.21 13.37
N ASP A 430 -13.22 20.03 13.36
CA ASP A 430 -13.26 21.42 13.76
C ASP A 430 -13.10 22.33 12.53
N PRO A 431 -14.06 23.25 12.28
CA PRO A 431 -14.00 24.21 11.17
C PRO A 431 -12.75 25.09 11.12
N GLY A 432 -12.01 25.19 12.23
CA GLY A 432 -10.76 25.94 12.28
C GLY A 432 -9.58 25.30 11.55
N PHE A 433 -9.71 24.07 11.08
CA PHE A 433 -8.65 23.38 10.33
C PHE A 433 -8.87 23.40 8.81
N PRO A 434 -7.80 23.53 8.01
CA PRO A 434 -7.88 23.49 6.54
C PRO A 434 -8.45 22.18 5.98
N THR A 435 -8.40 21.10 6.75
CA THR A 435 -8.87 19.76 6.34
C THR A 435 -10.32 19.48 6.74
N TYR A 436 -10.98 20.44 7.41
CA TYR A 436 -12.39 20.31 7.74
C TYR A 436 -13.28 20.35 6.50
N GLN A 437 -14.29 19.50 6.45
CA GLN A 437 -15.28 19.47 5.38
C GLN A 437 -16.64 19.06 5.91
N GLU A 438 -17.69 19.77 5.48
CA GLU A 438 -19.09 19.39 5.73
C GLU A 438 -19.73 18.70 4.53
N PRO A 439 -20.72 17.87 4.80
CA PRO A 439 -21.20 17.42 6.10
C PRO A 439 -20.33 16.33 6.70
N LEU A 440 -20.03 16.42 7.99
CA LEU A 440 -19.20 15.46 8.71
C LEU A 440 -19.69 14.01 8.62
N GLY A 441 -21.02 13.85 8.58
CA GLY A 441 -21.65 12.55 8.43
C GLY A 441 -21.61 11.98 7.00
N ARG A 442 -21.34 12.83 6.01
CA ARG A 442 -21.15 12.36 4.63
C ARG A 442 -19.75 11.80 4.50
N TYR A 443 -19.68 10.54 4.76
CA TYR A 443 -18.46 9.89 4.56
C TYR A 443 -17.98 9.87 3.19
N PRO A 444 -16.90 10.21 3.32
CA PRO A 444 -16.11 10.25 2.26
C PRO A 444 -15.75 9.16 2.00
N ASN A 445 -16.27 9.02 1.31
CA ASN A 445 -15.43 8.77 0.24
C ASN A 445 -14.08 9.37 0.52
N PHE A 446 -13.12 8.51 0.80
CA PHE A 446 -11.74 8.83 0.52
C PHE A 446 -11.58 9.34 -0.94
N ARG A 447 -12.65 9.30 -1.73
CA ARG A 447 -12.79 9.74 -3.12
C ARG A 447 -13.00 11.22 -3.32
N ASP A 448 -13.62 11.95 -2.40
CA ASP A 448 -13.97 13.36 -2.61
C ASP A 448 -12.82 14.31 -2.28
N GLY A 449 -11.64 13.71 -2.19
CA GLY A 449 -10.46 14.31 -2.78
C GLY A 449 -9.73 15.36 -2.00
N VAL A 450 -10.20 15.89 -0.91
CA VAL A 450 -9.39 16.85 -0.17
C VAL A 450 -8.71 16.14 0.99
N GLY A 451 -7.44 15.82 0.81
CA GLY A 451 -6.57 15.42 1.89
C GLY A 451 -6.32 13.93 2.10
N MET A 452 -6.61 13.07 1.12
CA MET A 452 -6.32 11.64 1.27
C MET A 452 -5.62 11.08 0.01
N HIS A 453 -4.31 11.32 -0.07
CA HIS A 453 -3.47 10.81 -1.18
C HIS A 453 -3.06 9.35 -1.00
N THR A 454 -3.41 8.76 0.14
CA THR A 454 -3.13 7.38 0.54
C THR A 454 -3.52 6.35 -0.52
N PHE A 455 -4.48 6.68 -1.37
CA PHE A 455 -4.93 5.81 -2.46
C PHE A 455 -4.23 6.07 -3.80
N GLY A 456 -3.21 6.91 -3.83
CA GLY A 456 -2.42 7.22 -5.03
C GLY A 456 -3.13 8.11 -6.03
N TRP A 457 -2.57 8.22 -7.26
CA TRP A 457 -2.82 9.30 -8.18
C TRP A 457 -3.33 8.83 -9.54
N GLY A 458 -4.29 9.58 -10.08
CA GLY A 458 -4.72 9.52 -11.48
C GLY A 458 -5.06 8.11 -11.98
N ARG A 459 -4.46 7.70 -13.09
CA ARG A 459 -4.72 6.40 -13.71
C ARG A 459 -4.28 5.20 -12.86
N ARG A 460 -3.50 5.44 -11.80
CA ARG A 460 -2.97 4.44 -10.87
C ARG A 460 -3.63 4.46 -9.50
N THR A 461 -4.66 5.28 -9.31
CA THR A 461 -5.45 5.32 -8.08
C THR A 461 -5.93 3.92 -7.68
N CYS A 462 -5.93 3.64 -6.39
CA CYS A 462 -6.36 2.36 -5.82
C CYS A 462 -7.79 2.02 -6.22
N LEU A 463 -8.05 0.80 -6.63
CA LEU A 463 -9.39 0.32 -6.97
C LEU A 463 -10.17 -0.17 -5.76
N GLY A 464 -9.46 -0.51 -4.68
CA GLY A 464 -10.06 -1.05 -3.46
C GLY A 464 -10.55 -0.01 -2.46
N GLN A 465 -10.62 1.27 -2.80
CA GLN A 465 -10.97 2.34 -1.86
C GLN A 465 -12.27 2.05 -1.10
N ASN A 466 -13.33 1.63 -1.80
CA ASN A 466 -14.62 1.36 -1.19
C ASN A 466 -14.57 0.17 -0.21
N LEU A 467 -13.77 -0.85 -0.54
CA LEU A 467 -13.55 -2.00 0.34
C LEU A 467 -12.82 -1.59 1.62
N VAL A 468 -11.74 -0.79 1.47
CA VAL A 468 -10.97 -0.27 2.61
C VAL A 468 -11.87 0.55 3.54
N ASP A 469 -12.75 1.36 2.95
CA ASP A 469 -13.72 2.18 3.66
C ASP A 469 -14.61 1.35 4.57
N ASP A 470 -15.28 0.38 3.99
CA ASP A 470 -16.19 -0.50 4.73
C ASP A 470 -15.41 -1.33 5.77
N GLU A 471 -14.27 -1.91 5.40
CA GLU A 471 -13.51 -2.81 6.26
C GLU A 471 -12.92 -2.10 7.47
N MET A 472 -12.25 -0.97 7.25
CA MET A 472 -11.62 -0.24 8.34
C MET A 472 -12.66 0.38 9.29
N LEU A 473 -13.75 0.91 8.78
CA LEU A 473 -14.72 1.58 9.62
C LEU A 473 -15.54 0.59 10.45
N VAL A 474 -15.98 -0.54 9.85
CA VAL A 474 -16.65 -1.60 10.60
C VAL A 474 -15.74 -2.16 11.69
N ALA A 475 -14.48 -2.46 11.38
CA ALA A 475 -13.54 -3.01 12.34
C ALA A 475 -13.20 -2.02 13.46
N ALA A 476 -12.94 -0.74 13.12
CA ALA A 476 -12.63 0.31 14.09
C ALA A 476 -13.81 0.60 15.03
N ALA A 477 -15.02 0.75 14.48
CA ALA A 477 -16.22 0.96 15.28
C ALA A 477 -16.48 -0.23 16.21
N ALA A 478 -16.39 -1.45 15.69
CA ALA A 478 -16.65 -2.67 16.45
C ALA A 478 -15.62 -2.88 17.60
N VAL A 479 -14.35 -2.64 17.36
CA VAL A 479 -13.33 -2.80 18.42
C VAL A 479 -13.46 -1.72 19.50
N CYS A 480 -13.74 -0.47 19.12
CA CYS A 480 -14.01 0.61 20.09
C CYS A 480 -15.30 0.36 20.90
N TRP A 481 -16.31 -0.23 20.26
CA TRP A 481 -17.54 -0.63 20.94
C TRP A 481 -17.29 -1.75 21.95
N ALA A 482 -16.47 -2.75 21.61
CA ALA A 482 -16.28 -3.94 22.44
C ALA A 482 -15.27 -3.74 23.58
N PHE A 483 -14.19 -2.98 23.34
CA PHE A 483 -13.04 -2.95 24.24
C PHE A 483 -12.62 -1.54 24.67
N ASP A 484 -12.18 -1.44 25.93
CA ASP A 484 -11.19 -0.45 26.35
C ASP A 484 -9.82 -0.93 25.88
N MET A 485 -9.06 -0.02 25.28
CA MET A 485 -7.73 -0.26 24.74
C MET A 485 -6.71 0.64 25.44
N GLY A 486 -5.52 0.13 25.67
CA GLY A 486 -4.44 0.87 26.30
C GLY A 486 -3.11 0.15 26.21
N LEU A 487 -2.06 0.76 26.72
CA LEU A 487 -0.76 0.12 26.81
C LEU A 487 -0.74 -0.92 27.94
N LYS A 488 0.07 -1.95 27.79
CA LYS A 488 0.35 -2.88 28.88
C LYS A 488 1.01 -2.16 30.04
N LYS A 489 0.66 -2.57 31.26
CA LYS A 489 1.30 -2.10 32.46
C LYS A 489 2.46 -3.01 32.85
N CYS A 490 3.56 -2.43 33.26
CA CYS A 490 4.66 -3.18 33.86
C CYS A 490 4.18 -3.81 35.18
N PRO A 491 4.26 -5.13 35.38
CA PRO A 491 3.77 -5.77 36.59
C PRO A 491 4.48 -5.29 37.87
N ALA A 492 5.74 -4.82 37.74
CA ALA A 492 6.54 -4.40 38.89
C ALA A 492 6.25 -2.94 39.31
N THR A 493 6.01 -2.04 38.33
CA THR A 493 5.88 -0.58 38.61
C THR A 493 4.45 -0.08 38.43
N GLY A 494 3.60 -0.80 37.70
CA GLY A 494 2.26 -0.33 37.31
C GLY A 494 2.25 0.74 36.22
N GLU A 495 3.41 1.15 35.73
CA GLU A 495 3.56 2.13 34.66
C GLU A 495 3.33 1.54 33.28
N ASP A 496 3.02 2.38 32.29
CA ASP A 496 2.88 1.96 30.91
C ASP A 496 4.21 1.48 30.34
N VAL A 497 4.19 0.33 29.64
CA VAL A 497 5.36 -0.17 28.92
C VAL A 497 5.57 0.69 27.67
N THR A 498 6.66 1.44 27.65
CA THR A 498 7.03 2.31 26.51
C THR A 498 7.57 1.51 25.35
N PHE A 499 7.38 2.01 24.13
CA PHE A 499 7.90 1.41 22.89
C PHE A 499 8.12 2.50 21.84
N ASP A 500 8.90 2.19 20.82
CA ASP A 500 9.11 3.10 19.69
C ASP A 500 7.90 3.06 18.74
N THR A 501 7.12 4.13 18.71
CA THR A 501 5.94 4.29 17.85
C THR A 501 6.27 4.41 16.37
N GLN A 502 7.55 4.59 16.01
CA GLN A 502 8.03 4.62 14.62
C GLN A 502 8.59 3.27 14.16
N ALA A 503 8.75 2.32 15.08
CA ALA A 503 9.24 0.99 14.75
C ALA A 503 8.27 0.26 13.83
N THR A 504 8.70 0.02 12.59
CA THR A 504 7.92 -0.64 11.54
C THR A 504 8.73 -1.75 10.89
N ASN A 505 8.04 -2.62 10.15
CA ASN A 505 8.73 -3.46 9.20
C ASN A 505 9.46 -2.57 8.16
N SER A 506 10.49 -3.08 7.52
CA SER A 506 11.27 -2.32 6.52
C SER A 506 10.72 -2.47 5.11
N ASN A 507 9.45 -2.83 4.96
CA ASN A 507 8.81 -3.09 3.68
C ASN A 507 8.33 -1.79 3.00
N VAL A 508 7.98 -1.90 1.71
CA VAL A 508 7.38 -0.78 0.95
C VAL A 508 5.97 -0.44 1.42
N ILE A 509 5.28 -1.41 2.04
CA ILE A 509 4.01 -1.22 2.75
C ILE A 509 4.27 -1.50 4.23
N LEU A 510 3.90 -0.55 5.07
CA LEU A 510 4.27 -0.58 6.48
C LEU A 510 3.22 -1.24 7.35
N GLU A 511 3.71 -2.05 8.29
CA GLU A 511 3.01 -2.43 9.51
C GLU A 511 3.88 -2.02 10.70
N PRO A 512 3.31 -1.62 11.84
CA PRO A 512 4.09 -1.43 13.05
C PRO A 512 4.71 -2.76 13.48
N LEU A 513 5.87 -2.72 14.10
CA LEU A 513 6.35 -3.90 14.82
C LEU A 513 5.39 -4.20 15.99
N PRO A 514 5.31 -5.47 16.46
CA PRO A 514 4.49 -5.79 17.62
C PRO A 514 4.79 -4.89 18.81
N PHE A 515 3.76 -4.33 19.41
CA PHE A 515 3.87 -3.36 20.52
C PHE A 515 3.03 -3.79 21.73
N PRO A 516 3.36 -3.32 22.95
CA PRO A 516 2.71 -3.75 24.18
C PRO A 516 1.32 -3.12 24.30
N MET A 517 0.27 -3.87 23.97
CA MET A 517 -1.12 -3.40 24.03
C MET A 517 -1.97 -4.36 24.89
N GLN A 518 -2.99 -3.83 25.53
CA GLN A 518 -4.00 -4.58 26.26
C GLN A 518 -5.41 -4.25 25.77
N PHE A 519 -6.26 -5.25 25.79
CA PHE A 519 -7.68 -5.16 25.51
C PHE A 519 -8.46 -5.58 26.76
N LYS A 520 -9.39 -4.74 27.20
CA LYS A 520 -10.30 -5.06 28.29
C LYS A 520 -11.73 -4.90 27.77
N VAL A 521 -12.51 -5.97 27.80
CA VAL A 521 -13.92 -5.86 27.39
C VAL A 521 -14.65 -4.85 28.26
N ARG A 522 -15.46 -3.99 27.66
CA ARG A 522 -16.12 -2.85 28.34
C ARG A 522 -17.24 -3.29 29.31
N SER A 523 -17.86 -4.46 29.07
CA SER A 523 -18.84 -5.06 29.99
C SER A 523 -19.06 -6.54 29.68
N SER A 524 -19.59 -7.27 30.65
CA SER A 524 -19.99 -8.68 30.45
C SER A 524 -21.08 -8.83 29.37
N ALA A 525 -22.03 -7.88 29.30
CA ALA A 525 -23.05 -7.87 28.26
C ALA A 525 -22.45 -7.76 26.85
N ARG A 526 -21.40 -6.93 26.68
CA ARG A 526 -20.68 -6.83 25.38
C ARG A 526 -19.86 -8.07 25.08
N ALA A 527 -19.22 -8.68 26.09
CA ALA A 527 -18.56 -9.97 25.90
C ALA A 527 -19.54 -11.01 25.37
N GLN A 528 -20.72 -11.10 25.99
CA GLN A 528 -21.76 -12.03 25.55
C GLN A 528 -22.24 -11.70 24.14
N ALA A 529 -22.51 -10.42 23.83
CA ALA A 529 -22.93 -10.00 22.50
C ALA A 529 -21.90 -10.30 21.40
N VAL A 530 -20.58 -10.20 21.70
CA VAL A 530 -19.51 -10.62 20.79
C VAL A 530 -19.60 -12.12 20.52
N LEU A 531 -19.74 -12.95 21.55
CA LEU A 531 -19.86 -14.41 21.42
C LEU A 531 -21.12 -14.82 20.66
N ASP A 532 -22.28 -14.24 21.00
CA ASP A 532 -23.56 -14.53 20.35
C ASP A 532 -23.56 -14.11 18.88
N GLY A 533 -22.99 -12.91 18.59
CA GLY A 533 -22.84 -12.41 17.25
C GLY A 533 -21.98 -13.32 16.37
N TYR A 534 -20.91 -13.90 16.93
CA TYR A 534 -20.10 -14.88 16.22
C TYR A 534 -20.81 -16.23 16.05
N ASN A 535 -21.47 -16.73 17.08
CA ASN A 535 -22.21 -17.99 17.01
C ASN A 535 -23.33 -17.97 15.96
N SER A 536 -24.04 -16.82 15.83
CA SER A 536 -25.07 -16.65 14.81
C SER A 536 -24.50 -16.73 13.37
N VAL A 537 -23.29 -16.19 13.19
CA VAL A 537 -22.61 -16.26 11.89
C VAL A 537 -22.07 -17.67 11.62
N ARG A 538 -21.50 -18.33 12.65
CA ARG A 538 -20.95 -19.68 12.53
C ARG A 538 -22.01 -20.72 12.15
N SER A 539 -23.23 -20.59 12.67
CA SER A 539 -24.35 -21.47 12.33
C SER A 539 -24.85 -21.28 10.89
N GLY A 540 -24.65 -20.10 10.32
CA GLY A 540 -24.96 -19.79 8.92
C GLY A 540 -23.81 -20.02 7.94
N LEU A 541 -22.60 -20.21 8.44
CA LEU A 541 -21.42 -20.48 7.61
C LEU A 541 -21.36 -22.00 7.36
N ARG A 542 -21.36 -22.41 6.11
CA ARG A 542 -20.86 -23.76 5.76
C ARG A 542 -19.39 -23.80 6.19
N VAL A 543 -19.07 -24.67 7.15
CA VAL A 543 -17.73 -24.92 7.69
C VAL A 543 -16.86 -25.56 6.61
#